data_a12ddc92a6a66694f3f1e3d2dbe0c31f
#
_entry.id   a12ddc92a6a66694f3f1e3d2dbe0c31f
#
_cell.length_a   1.000
_cell.length_b   1.000
_cell.length_c   1.000
_cell.angle_alpha   90.00
_cell.angle_beta   90.00
_cell.angle_gamma   90.00
#
_symmetry.space_group_name_H-M   'P 1'
#
loop_
_entity.id
_entity.type
_entity.pdbx_description
1 polymer ?
#
loop_
_entity_poly.entity_id
_entity_poly.type
_entity_poly.pdbx_seq_one_letter_code
_entity_poly.pdbx_strand_id
1 'polypeptide(L)'
;MSFMNSYKHLEKLCGEIMRDERRVSAYIDEMTCTPFGPSLVAGWNNDLKKLKHYRHIRNLIAHEPDCSEESLCVPSDSVWIENFCTRILNSSDPLSLYRRALEEQRKAQVKRIPQPQDLDFENAVRTSENFNKSSANKNRGSKAAKHAADAYFADVFTVAAIAALILMLILFLFLLTAK
;
A
#
# COMPACT_ATOMS: atom_id res chain seq x y z
N MET A 1 -8.81 -7.29 32.52
CA MET A 1 -8.26 -8.38 31.70
C MET A 1 -6.76 -8.22 31.72
N SER A 2 -5.95 -9.31 31.76
CA SER A 2 -4.49 -9.18 31.78
C SER A 2 -3.96 -8.82 30.39
N PHE A 3 -2.80 -8.20 30.32
CA PHE A 3 -2.16 -7.84 29.04
C PHE A 3 -1.94 -9.07 28.16
N MET A 4 -1.42 -10.16 28.71
CA MET A 4 -1.17 -11.37 27.94
C MET A 4 -2.43 -12.01 27.38
N ASN A 5 -3.55 -11.94 28.10
CA ASN A 5 -4.83 -12.45 27.59
C ASN A 5 -5.36 -11.58 26.44
N SER A 6 -5.33 -10.26 26.59
CA SER A 6 -5.71 -9.33 25.52
C SER A 6 -4.79 -9.48 24.29
N TYR A 7 -3.50 -9.67 24.50
CA TYR A 7 -2.56 -9.88 23.41
C TYR A 7 -2.78 -11.20 22.66
N LYS A 8 -3.10 -12.30 23.37
CA LYS A 8 -3.49 -13.57 22.73
C LYS A 8 -4.75 -13.43 21.89
N HIS A 9 -5.72 -12.63 22.34
CA HIS A 9 -6.91 -12.32 21.56
C HIS A 9 -6.54 -11.58 20.27
N LEU A 10 -5.68 -10.57 20.36
CA LEU A 10 -5.15 -9.85 19.20
C LEU A 10 -4.38 -10.78 18.25
N GLU A 11 -3.51 -11.67 18.77
CA GLU A 11 -2.81 -12.67 17.95
C GLU A 11 -3.78 -13.54 17.15
N LYS A 12 -4.84 -14.01 17.80
CA LYS A 12 -5.87 -14.82 17.13
C LYS A 12 -6.52 -14.06 15.98
N LEU A 13 -7.02 -12.86 16.24
CA LEU A 13 -7.69 -12.03 15.21
C LEU A 13 -6.76 -11.69 14.05
N CYS A 14 -5.52 -11.26 14.35
CA CYS A 14 -4.54 -10.99 13.30
C CYS A 14 -4.24 -12.24 12.46
N GLY A 15 -4.10 -13.41 13.07
CA GLY A 15 -3.91 -14.68 12.35
C GLY A 15 -5.06 -15.00 11.42
N GLU A 16 -6.29 -14.80 11.86
CA GLU A 16 -7.49 -15.04 11.06
C GLU A 16 -7.60 -14.10 9.85
N ILE A 17 -7.40 -12.79 10.04
CA ILE A 17 -7.54 -11.81 8.96
C ILE A 17 -6.36 -11.82 7.98
N MET A 18 -5.13 -12.07 8.47
CA MET A 18 -3.94 -12.14 7.64
C MET A 18 -3.76 -13.52 7.00
N ARG A 19 -4.40 -14.56 7.55
CA ARG A 19 -4.20 -15.97 7.16
C ARG A 19 -2.72 -16.37 7.23
N ASP A 20 -2.02 -15.87 8.24
CA ASP A 20 -0.56 -16.02 8.42
C ASP A 20 -0.27 -16.42 9.86
N GLU A 21 0.54 -17.46 10.05
CA GLU A 21 0.93 -17.99 11.36
C GLU A 21 1.75 -16.97 12.18
N ARG A 22 2.37 -15.97 11.53
CA ARG A 22 3.09 -14.88 12.19
C ARG A 22 2.16 -13.87 12.88
N ARG A 23 0.83 -13.96 12.64
CA ARG A 23 -0.23 -13.25 13.37
C ARG A 23 0.01 -11.74 13.44
N VAL A 24 0.25 -11.18 14.64
CA VAL A 24 0.51 -9.74 14.85
C VAL A 24 1.74 -9.27 14.07
N SER A 25 2.76 -10.11 13.91
CA SER A 25 3.93 -9.75 13.11
C SER A 25 3.59 -9.57 11.64
N ALA A 26 2.75 -10.45 11.07
CA ALA A 26 2.28 -10.30 9.70
C ALA A 26 1.46 -9.00 9.51
N TYR A 27 0.60 -8.67 10.48
CA TYR A 27 -0.16 -7.42 10.45
C TYR A 27 0.75 -6.17 10.49
N ILE A 28 1.78 -6.18 11.34
CA ILE A 28 2.80 -5.12 11.44
C ILE A 28 3.58 -4.99 10.13
N ASP A 29 3.99 -6.11 9.53
CA ASP A 29 4.73 -6.14 8.27
C ASP A 29 3.88 -5.56 7.13
N GLU A 30 2.61 -5.96 7.03
CA GLU A 30 1.68 -5.41 6.05
C GLU A 30 1.52 -3.89 6.22
N MET A 31 1.30 -3.40 7.45
CA MET A 31 1.26 -1.95 7.71
C MET A 31 2.56 -1.25 7.33
N THR A 32 3.71 -1.90 7.56
CA THR A 32 5.03 -1.30 7.28
C THR A 32 5.29 -1.23 5.78
N CYS A 33 4.85 -2.23 5.02
CA CYS A 33 5.04 -2.33 3.57
C CYS A 33 3.97 -1.56 2.77
N THR A 34 2.86 -1.17 3.40
CA THR A 34 1.75 -0.48 2.73
C THR A 34 2.14 0.95 2.34
N PRO A 35 2.23 1.28 1.04
CA PRO A 35 2.57 2.62 0.60
C PRO A 35 1.41 3.58 0.89
N PHE A 36 1.75 4.82 1.27
CA PHE A 36 0.77 5.89 1.55
C PHE A 36 -0.20 5.63 2.72
N GLY A 37 -0.04 4.54 3.49
CA GLY A 37 -0.85 4.25 4.68
C GLY A 37 -0.98 5.46 5.61
N PRO A 38 0.15 6.08 6.04
CA PRO A 38 0.12 7.26 6.91
C PRO A 38 -0.58 8.49 6.32
N SER A 39 -0.63 8.61 4.99
CA SER A 39 -1.26 9.73 4.30
C SER A 39 -2.77 9.56 4.14
N LEU A 40 -3.23 8.32 4.05
CA LEU A 40 -4.64 7.99 3.80
C LEU A 40 -5.42 7.68 5.08
N VAL A 41 -4.74 7.23 6.14
CA VAL A 41 -5.39 6.81 7.37
C VAL A 41 -4.83 7.56 8.57
N ALA A 42 -5.66 8.34 9.22
CA ALA A 42 -5.30 9.05 10.45
C ALA A 42 -4.93 8.03 11.55
N GLY A 43 -3.88 8.33 12.30
CA GLY A 43 -3.43 7.48 13.40
C GLY A 43 -2.59 6.26 13.00
N TRP A 44 -2.36 6.01 11.72
CA TRP A 44 -1.57 4.88 11.20
C TRP A 44 -0.24 4.67 11.93
N ASN A 45 0.59 5.71 11.99
CA ASN A 45 1.91 5.61 12.62
C ASN A 45 1.84 5.36 14.13
N ASN A 46 0.83 5.91 14.80
CA ASN A 46 0.63 5.69 16.23
C ASN A 46 0.22 4.24 16.51
N ASP A 47 -0.71 3.70 15.74
CA ASP A 47 -1.14 2.31 15.86
C ASP A 47 0.02 1.35 15.55
N LEU A 48 0.77 1.60 14.47
CA LEU A 48 1.95 0.81 14.11
C LEU A 48 3.02 0.82 15.22
N LYS A 49 3.28 1.99 15.81
CA LYS A 49 4.23 2.13 16.92
C LYS A 49 3.77 1.32 18.14
N LYS A 50 2.49 1.40 18.50
CA LYS A 50 1.93 0.66 19.63
C LYS A 50 1.93 -0.85 19.39
N LEU A 51 1.57 -1.32 18.20
CA LEU A 51 1.65 -2.75 17.86
C LEU A 51 3.07 -3.30 17.97
N LYS A 52 4.06 -2.56 17.45
CA LYS A 52 5.49 -2.94 17.60
C LYS A 52 5.92 -2.97 19.07
N HIS A 53 5.51 -2.02 19.87
CA HIS A 53 5.79 -1.93 21.29
C HIS A 53 5.19 -3.11 22.05
N TYR A 54 3.91 -3.42 21.87
CA TYR A 54 3.25 -4.52 22.57
C TYR A 54 3.76 -5.89 22.13
N ARG A 55 4.14 -6.06 20.86
CA ARG A 55 4.86 -7.26 20.42
C ARG A 55 6.19 -7.43 21.16
N HIS A 56 6.92 -6.35 21.35
CA HIS A 56 8.17 -6.37 22.09
C HIS A 56 7.95 -6.75 23.58
N ILE A 57 7.00 -6.11 24.26
CA ILE A 57 6.64 -6.43 25.65
C ILE A 57 6.25 -7.90 25.78
N ARG A 58 5.39 -8.40 24.90
CA ARG A 58 4.98 -9.81 24.90
C ARG A 58 6.17 -10.75 24.76
N ASN A 59 7.12 -10.42 23.91
CA ASN A 59 8.31 -11.25 23.74
C ASN A 59 9.21 -11.22 24.96
N LEU A 60 9.37 -10.08 25.62
CA LEU A 60 10.10 -10.00 26.89
C LEU A 60 9.45 -10.89 27.96
N ILE A 61 8.13 -10.76 28.17
CA ILE A 61 7.41 -11.58 29.16
C ILE A 61 7.50 -13.09 28.84
N ALA A 62 7.53 -13.47 27.56
CA ALA A 62 7.56 -14.88 27.16
C ALA A 62 8.95 -15.53 27.24
N HIS A 63 10.04 -14.75 27.14
CA HIS A 63 11.38 -15.27 26.94
C HIS A 63 12.40 -14.83 28.00
N GLU A 64 12.14 -13.73 28.70
CA GLU A 64 13.06 -13.21 29.72
C GLU A 64 12.57 -13.57 31.15
N PRO A 65 13.36 -14.32 31.94
CA PRO A 65 12.92 -14.82 33.25
C PRO A 65 12.57 -13.71 34.26
N ASP A 66 13.23 -12.56 34.13
CA ASP A 66 13.08 -11.44 35.07
C ASP A 66 11.98 -10.43 34.63
N CYS A 67 11.31 -10.72 33.53
CA CYS A 67 10.26 -9.86 32.97
C CYS A 67 8.88 -10.41 33.32
N SER A 68 8.08 -9.61 34.01
CA SER A 68 6.68 -9.96 34.31
C SER A 68 5.69 -8.92 33.76
N GLU A 69 4.42 -9.33 33.66
CA GLU A 69 3.35 -8.46 33.27
C GLU A 69 3.21 -7.24 34.20
N GLU A 70 3.39 -7.46 35.50
CA GLU A 70 3.29 -6.43 36.53
C GLU A 70 4.39 -5.38 36.41
N SER A 71 5.58 -5.77 35.92
CA SER A 71 6.73 -4.87 35.80
C SER A 71 6.74 -4.09 34.50
N LEU A 72 6.14 -4.63 33.42
CA LEU A 72 6.25 -4.06 32.07
C LEU A 72 4.96 -3.43 31.54
N CYS A 73 3.81 -3.75 32.14
CA CYS A 73 2.51 -3.34 31.61
C CYS A 73 1.77 -2.43 32.59
N VAL A 74 0.99 -1.53 32.04
CA VAL A 74 0.01 -0.73 32.75
C VAL A 74 -1.41 -1.11 32.33
N PRO A 75 -2.44 -0.89 33.17
CA PRO A 75 -3.81 -1.30 32.83
C PRO A 75 -4.33 -0.72 31.50
N SER A 76 -3.87 0.45 31.11
CA SER A 76 -4.24 1.09 29.83
C SER A 76 -3.76 0.33 28.60
N ASP A 77 -2.73 -0.54 28.72
CA ASP A 77 -2.21 -1.30 27.59
C ASP A 77 -3.21 -2.39 27.17
N SER A 78 -3.76 -3.13 28.13
CA SER A 78 -4.82 -4.10 27.88
C SER A 78 -6.05 -3.45 27.24
N VAL A 79 -6.45 -2.28 27.76
CA VAL A 79 -7.59 -1.51 27.22
C VAL A 79 -7.33 -1.11 25.78
N TRP A 80 -6.14 -0.64 25.46
CA TRP A 80 -5.81 -0.27 24.09
C TRP A 80 -5.85 -1.48 23.14
N ILE A 81 -5.30 -2.63 23.56
CA ILE A 81 -5.32 -3.86 22.78
C ILE A 81 -6.75 -4.32 22.50
N GLU A 82 -7.62 -4.33 23.50
CA GLU A 82 -9.04 -4.72 23.34
C GLU A 82 -9.80 -3.75 22.41
N ASN A 83 -9.52 -2.45 22.52
CA ASN A 83 -10.05 -1.47 21.59
C ASN A 83 -9.57 -1.72 20.16
N PHE A 84 -8.30 -2.10 19.99
CA PHE A 84 -7.77 -2.44 18.67
C PHE A 84 -8.41 -3.72 18.10
N CYS A 85 -8.61 -4.75 18.93
CA CYS A 85 -9.37 -5.95 18.57
C CYS A 85 -10.79 -5.59 18.11
N THR A 86 -11.48 -4.71 18.83
CA THR A 86 -12.80 -4.22 18.47
C THR A 86 -12.79 -3.49 17.12
N ARG A 87 -11.76 -2.71 16.83
CA ARG A 87 -11.58 -2.05 15.53
C ARG A 87 -11.40 -3.06 14.40
N ILE A 88 -10.65 -4.14 14.62
CA ILE A 88 -10.51 -5.24 13.65
C ILE A 88 -11.87 -5.86 13.35
N LEU A 89 -12.63 -6.23 14.38
CA LEU A 89 -13.93 -6.86 14.24
C LEU A 89 -14.93 -5.97 13.48
N ASN A 90 -14.85 -4.66 13.69
CA ASN A 90 -15.71 -3.66 13.04
C ASN A 90 -15.16 -3.15 11.70
N SER A 91 -14.09 -3.73 11.17
CA SER A 91 -13.42 -3.26 9.94
C SER A 91 -13.06 -1.76 9.96
N SER A 92 -12.72 -1.25 11.14
CA SER A 92 -12.27 0.14 11.38
C SER A 92 -10.79 0.23 11.83
N ASP A 93 -10.07 -0.86 11.70
CA ASP A 93 -8.63 -0.95 11.86
C ASP A 93 -7.88 -0.29 10.68
N PRO A 94 -6.58 0.03 10.84
CA PRO A 94 -5.82 0.76 9.83
C PRO A 94 -5.84 0.14 8.43
N LEU A 95 -5.68 -1.19 8.33
CA LEU A 95 -5.64 -1.86 7.01
C LEU A 95 -7.01 -1.85 6.34
N SER A 96 -8.09 -2.02 7.09
CA SER A 96 -9.47 -1.96 6.58
C SER A 96 -9.82 -0.55 6.11
N LEU A 97 -9.45 0.48 6.87
CA LEU A 97 -9.64 1.88 6.48
C LEU A 97 -8.84 2.23 5.22
N TYR A 98 -7.61 1.75 5.10
CA TYR A 98 -6.78 1.95 3.92
C TYR A 98 -7.42 1.35 2.66
N ARG A 99 -7.89 0.10 2.73
CA ARG A 99 -8.57 -0.56 1.60
C ARG A 99 -9.81 0.23 1.17
N ARG A 100 -10.59 0.72 2.12
CA ARG A 100 -11.77 1.56 1.84
C ARG A 100 -11.40 2.87 1.15
N ALA A 101 -10.36 3.56 1.64
CA ALA A 101 -9.89 4.80 1.03
C ALA A 101 -9.45 4.60 -0.43
N LEU A 102 -8.74 3.50 -0.72
CA LEU A 102 -8.35 3.16 -2.09
C LEU A 102 -9.56 2.87 -3.00
N GLU A 103 -10.55 2.16 -2.50
CA GLU A 103 -11.77 1.90 -3.26
C GLU A 103 -12.55 3.17 -3.57
N GLU A 104 -12.64 4.10 -2.64
CA GLU A 104 -13.27 5.40 -2.83
C GLU A 104 -12.53 6.23 -3.89
N GLN A 105 -11.19 6.25 -3.84
CA GLN A 105 -10.38 6.92 -4.87
C GLN A 105 -10.61 6.29 -6.25
N ARG A 106 -10.63 4.97 -6.35
CA ARG A 106 -10.90 4.26 -7.60
C ARG A 106 -12.29 4.59 -8.16
N LYS A 107 -13.32 4.59 -7.32
CA LYS A 107 -14.68 4.95 -7.72
C LYS A 107 -14.78 6.41 -8.20
N ALA A 108 -14.06 7.31 -7.55
CA ALA A 108 -14.01 8.72 -7.96
C ALA A 108 -13.31 8.91 -9.31
N GLN A 109 -12.26 8.13 -9.61
CA GLN A 109 -11.59 8.15 -10.91
C GLN A 109 -12.48 7.64 -12.04
N VAL A 110 -13.18 6.52 -11.81
CA VAL A 110 -14.13 5.96 -12.81
C VAL A 110 -15.24 6.95 -13.15
N LYS A 111 -15.77 7.69 -12.17
CA LYS A 111 -16.78 8.72 -12.41
C LYS A 111 -16.27 9.92 -13.22
N ARG A 112 -14.97 10.16 -13.29
CA ARG A 112 -14.35 11.26 -14.06
C ARG A 112 -14.06 10.90 -15.51
N ILE A 113 -14.14 9.62 -15.87
CA ILE A 113 -14.03 9.19 -17.28
C ILE A 113 -15.39 9.46 -17.92
N PRO A 114 -15.49 10.36 -18.95
CA PRO A 114 -16.73 10.57 -19.67
C PRO A 114 -17.22 9.24 -20.22
N GLN A 115 -18.46 8.88 -19.90
CA GLN A 115 -19.04 7.68 -20.50
C GLN A 115 -19.22 7.90 -22.01
N PRO A 116 -18.93 6.90 -22.86
CA PRO A 116 -19.06 7.01 -24.33
C PRO A 116 -20.49 7.27 -24.82
N GLN A 117 -21.46 7.39 -23.92
CA GLN A 117 -22.89 7.58 -24.28
C GLN A 117 -23.27 9.02 -24.60
N ASP A 118 -22.38 10.00 -24.32
CA ASP A 118 -22.65 11.42 -24.66
C ASP A 118 -21.98 11.86 -25.97
N LEU A 119 -21.41 10.93 -26.73
CA LEU A 119 -21.02 11.18 -28.10
C LEU A 119 -22.27 10.95 -28.99
N ASP A 120 -23.05 12.00 -29.16
CA ASP A 120 -24.14 12.04 -30.14
C ASP A 120 -23.66 11.50 -31.49
N PHE A 121 -23.99 10.24 -31.78
CA PHE A 121 -23.65 9.54 -33.00
C PHE A 121 -24.27 10.29 -34.24
N GLU A 122 -25.30 11.08 -33.98
CA GLU A 122 -25.97 11.90 -35.02
C GLU A 122 -25.11 13.08 -35.49
N ASN A 123 -24.25 13.64 -34.64
CA ASN A 123 -23.34 14.72 -35.05
C ASN A 123 -22.10 14.20 -35.79
N ALA A 124 -21.68 12.98 -35.56
CA ALA A 124 -20.53 12.35 -36.23
C ALA A 124 -20.90 12.04 -37.72
N VAL A 125 -22.14 11.65 -38.00
CA VAL A 125 -22.60 11.35 -39.37
C VAL A 125 -22.75 12.62 -40.18
N ARG A 126 -23.24 13.72 -39.62
CA ARG A 126 -23.35 15.01 -40.31
C ARG A 126 -22.00 15.66 -40.64
N THR A 127 -20.97 15.38 -39.82
CA THR A 127 -19.62 15.93 -40.04
C THR A 127 -18.87 15.18 -41.16
N SER A 128 -19.20 13.91 -41.41
CA SER A 128 -18.56 13.10 -42.46
C SER A 128 -19.03 13.47 -43.88
N GLU A 129 -20.25 13.97 -44.03
CA GLU A 129 -20.76 14.42 -45.34
C GLU A 129 -20.17 15.77 -45.80
N ASN A 130 -19.78 16.64 -44.87
CA ASN A 130 -19.14 17.93 -45.19
C ASN A 130 -17.63 17.85 -45.41
N PHE A 131 -16.96 16.74 -45.05
CA PHE A 131 -15.50 16.61 -45.18
C PHE A 131 -15.05 16.19 -46.57
N ASN A 132 -15.95 15.73 -47.42
CA ASN A 132 -15.64 15.30 -48.80
C ASN A 132 -15.57 16.44 -49.84
N LYS A 133 -15.74 17.70 -49.41
CA LYS A 133 -15.69 18.87 -50.32
C LYS A 133 -14.53 19.83 -50.10
N SER A 134 -13.57 19.51 -49.19
CA SER A 134 -12.43 20.37 -48.95
C SER A 134 -11.14 19.58 -48.74
N SER A 135 -10.79 18.75 -49.69
CA SER A 135 -9.47 18.10 -49.75
C SER A 135 -8.52 18.91 -50.64
N ALA A 136 -7.94 19.94 -50.07
CA ALA A 136 -6.61 20.39 -50.50
C ALA A 136 -6.06 21.33 -49.40
N ASN A 137 -5.11 20.83 -48.69
CA ASN A 137 -4.01 21.54 -48.01
C ASN A 137 -3.86 21.38 -46.47
N LYS A 138 -2.68 20.87 -46.16
CA LYS A 138 -1.88 21.05 -44.93
C LYS A 138 -1.76 19.88 -43.96
N ASN A 139 -0.76 19.07 -44.28
CA ASN A 139 0.10 18.39 -43.32
C ASN A 139 0.60 19.36 -42.24
N ARG A 140 0.08 19.23 -40.98
CA ARG A 140 0.78 19.63 -39.73
C ARG A 140 -0.03 19.15 -38.53
N GLY A 141 0.46 18.12 -37.79
CA GLY A 141 -0.12 17.76 -36.51
C GLY A 141 0.10 16.32 -36.08
N SER A 142 1.27 15.75 -36.32
CA SER A 142 1.59 14.40 -35.82
C SER A 142 2.96 14.35 -35.10
N LYS A 143 3.24 15.29 -34.20
CA LYS A 143 4.49 15.25 -33.41
C LYS A 143 4.29 15.21 -31.90
N ALA A 144 3.09 15.46 -31.38
CA ALA A 144 2.87 15.51 -29.92
C ALA A 144 2.66 14.14 -29.25
N ALA A 145 2.15 13.15 -29.96
CA ALA A 145 1.86 11.83 -29.38
C ALA A 145 3.07 10.89 -29.29
N LYS A 146 4.14 11.12 -30.08
CA LYS A 146 5.36 10.31 -30.03
C LYS A 146 6.27 10.68 -28.85
N HIS A 147 6.27 11.93 -28.40
CA HIS A 147 7.16 12.34 -27.29
C HIS A 147 6.76 11.82 -25.91
N ALA A 148 5.48 11.50 -25.69
CA ALA A 148 5.03 10.95 -24.40
C ALA A 148 5.36 9.45 -24.24
N ALA A 149 5.41 8.69 -25.32
CA ALA A 149 5.77 7.27 -25.28
C ALA A 149 7.30 7.08 -25.12
N ASP A 150 8.09 7.94 -25.76
CA ASP A 150 9.55 7.83 -25.69
C ASP A 150 10.13 8.20 -24.31
N ALA A 151 9.46 9.09 -23.55
CA ALA A 151 9.88 9.45 -22.19
C ALA A 151 9.65 8.29 -21.19
N TYR A 152 8.59 7.51 -21.33
CA TYR A 152 8.31 6.39 -20.42
C TYR A 152 9.27 5.21 -20.63
N PHE A 153 9.71 4.97 -21.87
CA PHE A 153 10.69 3.93 -22.18
C PHE A 153 12.10 4.29 -21.69
N ALA A 154 12.49 5.57 -21.69
CA ALA A 154 13.78 6.01 -21.21
C ALA A 154 13.97 5.75 -19.70
N ASP A 155 12.92 5.95 -18.88
CA ASP A 155 12.99 5.74 -17.42
C ASP A 155 13.12 4.25 -17.06
N VAL A 156 12.47 3.35 -17.78
CA VAL A 156 12.53 1.91 -17.50
C VAL A 156 13.94 1.35 -17.84
N PHE A 157 14.57 1.82 -18.92
CA PHE A 157 15.93 1.39 -19.29
C PHE A 157 16.99 1.93 -18.33
N THR A 158 16.83 3.14 -17.79
CA THR A 158 17.77 3.69 -16.80
C THR A 158 17.72 2.94 -15.47
N VAL A 159 16.54 2.56 -14.99
CA VAL A 159 16.40 1.76 -13.77
C VAL A 159 17.00 0.36 -13.94
N ALA A 160 16.78 -0.29 -15.08
CA ALA A 160 17.37 -1.59 -15.37
C ALA A 160 18.89 -1.56 -15.46
N ALA A 161 19.45 -0.50 -16.07
CA ALA A 161 20.92 -0.32 -16.17
C ALA A 161 21.57 -0.10 -14.80
N ILE A 162 20.94 0.69 -13.92
CA ILE A 162 21.42 0.93 -12.55
C ILE A 162 21.39 -0.37 -11.73
N ALA A 163 20.33 -1.17 -11.82
CA ALA A 163 20.23 -2.46 -11.14
C ALA A 163 21.34 -3.44 -11.59
N ALA A 164 21.62 -3.51 -12.89
CA ALA A 164 22.69 -4.35 -13.44
C ALA A 164 24.07 -3.92 -12.94
N LEU A 165 24.34 -2.62 -12.85
CA LEU A 165 25.61 -2.10 -12.33
C LEU A 165 25.81 -2.42 -10.84
N ILE A 166 24.76 -2.31 -10.03
CA ILE A 166 24.80 -2.67 -8.61
C ILE A 166 25.10 -4.16 -8.44
N LEU A 167 24.47 -5.01 -9.25
CA LEU A 167 24.67 -6.46 -9.20
C LEU A 167 26.11 -6.86 -9.59
N MET A 168 26.68 -6.22 -10.61
CA MET A 168 28.07 -6.41 -11.00
C MET A 168 29.05 -5.95 -9.91
N LEU A 169 28.74 -4.87 -9.22
CA LEU A 169 29.58 -4.34 -8.13
C LEU A 169 29.57 -5.27 -6.91
N ILE A 170 28.41 -5.84 -6.57
CA ILE A 170 28.27 -6.84 -5.51
C ILE A 170 29.07 -8.10 -5.86
N LEU A 171 28.96 -8.59 -7.10
CA LEU A 171 29.68 -9.77 -7.56
C LEU A 171 31.21 -9.54 -7.54
N PHE A 172 31.65 -8.35 -7.93
CA PHE A 172 33.06 -7.98 -7.89
C PHE A 172 33.62 -7.93 -6.45
N LEU A 173 32.86 -7.33 -5.51
CA LEU A 173 33.22 -7.31 -4.09
C LEU A 173 33.26 -8.72 -3.49
N PHE A 174 32.32 -9.59 -3.88
CA PHE A 174 32.30 -10.98 -3.43
C PHE A 174 33.54 -11.75 -3.91
N LEU A 175 33.96 -11.55 -5.17
CA LEU A 175 35.18 -12.16 -5.71
C LEU A 175 36.47 -11.65 -5.05
N LEU A 176 36.48 -10.39 -4.60
CA LEU A 176 37.63 -9.83 -3.85
C LEU A 176 37.75 -10.40 -2.43
N THR A 177 36.63 -10.72 -1.79
CA THR A 177 36.61 -11.28 -0.43
C THR A 177 36.79 -12.80 -0.39
N ALA A 178 36.59 -13.49 -1.52
CA ALA A 178 36.74 -14.95 -1.65
C ALA A 178 38.22 -15.39 -1.97
N LYS A 179 39.15 -14.45 -1.97
CA LYS A 179 40.58 -14.70 -2.24
C LYS A 179 41.42 -14.49 -0.98
#